data_7365d438c399b3d800047a30e4633aad
#
_entry.id   7365d438c399b3d800047a30e4633aad
#
_cell.length_a   1.000
_cell.length_b   1.000
_cell.length_c   1.000
_cell.angle_alpha   90.00
_cell.angle_beta   90.00
_cell.angle_gamma   90.00
#
_symmetry.space_group_name_H-M   'P 1'
#
loop_
_entity.id
_entity.type
_entity.pdbx_description
1 polymer ?
#
loop_
_entity_poly.entity_id
_entity_poly.type
_entity_poly.pdbx_seq_one_letter_code
_entity_poly.pdbx_strand_id
1 'polypeptide(L)'
;VQKLLASEEYREGMYPFWADMLRLQSNINGVYGDKYAQWVKTSIQNNKPYDQMVYELISAKGNLAQNPAIGYYLRDNGNILETASTTAQIFLGMQIGCAQCHDHAFEEWTQKQFYEFSSYIGKVSISDNKYIGDIRKNIKSEFFTPREKQIFEQVMNAIPFNVKDVNT
;
A
#
# COMPACT_ATOMS: atom_id res chain seq x y z
N VAL A 1 -2.25 -34.18 -4.03
CA VAL A 1 -1.99 -32.73 -4.03
C VAL A 1 -3.29 -31.97 -3.83
N GLN A 2 -4.32 -32.12 -4.70
CA GLN A 2 -5.59 -31.37 -4.62
C GLN A 2 -6.31 -31.50 -3.26
N LYS A 3 -6.33 -32.74 -2.70
CA LYS A 3 -6.94 -32.98 -1.37
C LYS A 3 -6.22 -32.20 -0.26
N LEU A 4 -4.90 -32.07 -0.32
CA LEU A 4 -4.10 -31.29 0.64
C LEU A 4 -4.34 -29.78 0.50
N LEU A 5 -4.37 -29.29 -0.74
CA LEU A 5 -4.65 -27.86 -1.00
C LEU A 5 -6.08 -27.44 -0.61
N ALA A 6 -7.02 -28.39 -0.55
CA ALA A 6 -8.39 -28.14 -0.11
C ALA A 6 -8.56 -28.32 1.41
N SER A 7 -7.52 -28.78 2.12
CA SER A 7 -7.62 -29.04 3.55
C SER A 7 -7.65 -27.77 4.40
N GLU A 8 -8.19 -27.88 5.60
CA GLU A 8 -8.22 -26.77 6.56
C GLU A 8 -6.81 -26.47 7.09
N GLU A 9 -6.02 -27.52 7.31
CA GLU A 9 -4.62 -27.41 7.79
C GLU A 9 -3.76 -26.59 6.81
N TYR A 10 -3.95 -26.77 5.50
CA TYR A 10 -3.28 -25.95 4.50
C TYR A 10 -3.67 -24.47 4.63
N ARG A 11 -4.96 -24.19 4.75
CA ARG A 11 -5.46 -22.81 4.89
C ARG A 11 -5.00 -22.16 6.17
N GLU A 12 -5.01 -22.89 7.28
CA GLU A 12 -4.48 -22.40 8.55
C GLU A 12 -2.97 -22.15 8.49
N GLY A 13 -2.21 -23.02 7.82
CA GLY A 13 -0.78 -22.85 7.60
C GLY A 13 -0.42 -21.68 6.68
N MET A 14 -1.28 -21.37 5.71
CA MET A 14 -1.09 -20.24 4.80
C MET A 14 -1.41 -18.88 5.45
N TYR A 15 -2.25 -18.85 6.46
CA TYR A 15 -2.63 -17.59 7.11
C TYR A 15 -1.43 -16.87 7.76
N PRO A 16 -0.56 -17.51 8.58
CA PRO A 16 0.62 -16.85 9.13
C PRO A 16 1.55 -16.31 8.05
N PHE A 17 1.75 -17.06 6.96
CA PHE A 17 2.57 -16.61 5.82
C PHE A 17 2.04 -15.30 5.22
N TRP A 18 0.73 -15.23 4.92
CA TRP A 18 0.13 -14.02 4.39
C TRP A 18 0.04 -12.91 5.43
N ALA A 19 -0.18 -13.24 6.70
CA ALA A 19 -0.21 -12.28 7.79
C ALA A 19 1.11 -11.55 7.92
N ASP A 20 2.22 -12.29 7.83
CA ASP A 20 3.57 -11.73 7.89
C ASP A 20 3.89 -10.91 6.63
N MET A 21 3.67 -11.47 5.44
CA MET A 21 3.88 -10.75 4.17
C MET A 21 3.08 -9.44 4.09
N LEU A 22 1.81 -9.49 4.47
CA LEU A 22 0.94 -8.31 4.46
C LEU A 22 1.10 -7.42 5.70
N ARG A 23 2.02 -7.80 6.61
CA ARG A 23 2.35 -7.04 7.83
C ARG A 23 1.10 -6.75 8.67
N LEU A 24 0.26 -7.78 8.91
CA LEU A 24 -0.96 -7.63 9.69
C LEU A 24 -0.64 -7.17 11.11
N GLN A 25 -1.41 -6.23 11.61
CA GLN A 25 -1.27 -5.68 12.95
C GLN A 25 -2.60 -5.81 13.70
N SER A 26 -2.54 -6.13 14.99
CA SER A 26 -3.71 -6.19 15.87
C SER A 26 -4.29 -4.79 16.15
N ASN A 27 -3.46 -3.76 16.07
CA ASN A 27 -3.84 -2.37 16.23
C ASN A 27 -3.26 -1.55 15.08
N ILE A 28 -4.11 -0.85 14.35
CA ILE A 28 -3.74 0.04 13.26
C ILE A 28 -4.20 1.44 13.64
N ASN A 29 -3.27 2.32 14.03
CA ASN A 29 -3.57 3.72 14.40
C ASN A 29 -4.67 3.88 15.47
N GLY A 30 -4.69 3.03 16.48
CA GLY A 30 -5.72 3.05 17.52
C GLY A 30 -7.05 2.37 17.11
N VAL A 31 -7.12 1.84 15.90
CA VAL A 31 -8.26 1.03 15.43
C VAL A 31 -7.89 -0.44 15.45
N TYR A 32 -8.80 -1.29 15.88
CA TYR A 32 -8.58 -2.73 15.87
C TYR A 32 -8.40 -3.25 14.46
N GLY A 33 -7.25 -3.86 14.18
CA GLY A 33 -6.89 -4.46 12.89
C GLY A 33 -7.62 -5.76 12.56
N ASP A 34 -8.49 -6.23 13.46
CA ASP A 34 -9.17 -7.51 13.37
C ASP A 34 -9.97 -7.69 12.07
N LYS A 35 -10.62 -6.63 11.58
CA LYS A 35 -11.39 -6.70 10.34
C LYS A 35 -10.50 -6.97 9.13
N TYR A 36 -9.33 -6.35 9.07
CA TYR A 36 -8.36 -6.60 8.01
C TYR A 36 -7.80 -8.02 8.10
N ALA A 37 -7.40 -8.44 9.30
CA ALA A 37 -6.91 -9.79 9.56
C ALA A 37 -7.98 -10.85 9.20
N GLN A 38 -9.24 -10.60 9.57
CA GLN A 38 -10.35 -11.49 9.23
C GLN A 38 -10.61 -11.53 7.72
N TRP A 39 -10.49 -10.41 7.03
CA TRP A 39 -10.62 -10.36 5.56
C TRP A 39 -9.55 -11.21 4.88
N VAL A 40 -8.27 -11.11 5.32
CA VAL A 40 -7.18 -11.94 4.82
C VAL A 40 -7.47 -13.43 5.09
N LYS A 41 -7.83 -13.78 6.32
CA LYS A 41 -8.19 -15.15 6.69
C LYS A 41 -9.31 -15.71 5.81
N THR A 42 -10.37 -14.94 5.63
CA THR A 42 -11.52 -15.32 4.81
C THR A 42 -11.15 -15.48 3.33
N SER A 43 -10.26 -14.61 2.81
CA SER A 43 -9.76 -14.70 1.44
C SER A 43 -9.00 -16.00 1.20
N ILE A 44 -8.19 -16.43 2.16
CA ILE A 44 -7.45 -17.71 2.12
C ILE A 44 -8.42 -18.89 2.25
N GLN A 45 -9.35 -18.82 3.19
CA GLN A 45 -10.35 -19.89 3.42
C GLN A 45 -11.23 -20.13 2.19
N ASN A 46 -11.58 -19.08 1.47
CA ASN A 46 -12.37 -19.15 0.25
C ASN A 46 -11.53 -19.40 -1.01
N ASN A 47 -10.24 -19.67 -0.84
CA ASN A 47 -9.29 -19.85 -1.95
C ASN A 47 -9.42 -18.74 -3.01
N LYS A 48 -9.51 -17.47 -2.54
CA LYS A 48 -9.61 -16.30 -3.43
C LYS A 48 -8.44 -16.29 -4.41
N PRO A 49 -8.69 -16.10 -5.72
CA PRO A 49 -7.62 -15.97 -6.70
C PRO A 49 -6.63 -14.86 -6.30
N TYR A 50 -5.35 -15.12 -6.51
CA TYR A 50 -4.27 -14.21 -6.10
C TYR A 50 -4.41 -12.82 -6.73
N ASP A 51 -4.67 -12.77 -8.03
CA ASP A 51 -4.88 -11.54 -8.78
C ASP A 51 -6.06 -10.73 -8.25
N GLN A 52 -7.16 -11.39 -7.90
CA GLN A 52 -8.32 -10.75 -7.28
C GLN A 52 -7.97 -10.21 -5.89
N MET A 53 -7.24 -10.98 -5.07
CA MET A 53 -6.83 -10.55 -3.75
C MET A 53 -5.93 -9.30 -3.83
N VAL A 54 -4.95 -9.29 -4.72
CA VAL A 54 -4.06 -8.15 -4.94
C VAL A 54 -4.84 -6.95 -5.46
N TYR A 55 -5.73 -7.16 -6.43
CA TYR A 55 -6.58 -6.09 -6.96
C TYR A 55 -7.42 -5.43 -5.87
N GLU A 56 -8.09 -6.22 -5.02
CA GLU A 56 -8.90 -5.71 -3.93
C GLU A 56 -8.07 -4.92 -2.90
N LEU A 57 -6.85 -5.37 -2.60
CA LEU A 57 -5.93 -4.66 -1.70
C LEU A 57 -5.50 -3.31 -2.29
N ILE A 58 -5.01 -3.32 -3.54
CA ILE A 58 -4.45 -2.11 -4.18
C ILE A 58 -5.54 -1.11 -4.56
N SER A 59 -6.74 -1.58 -4.91
CA SER A 59 -7.86 -0.70 -5.27
C SER A 59 -8.77 -0.33 -4.11
N ALA A 60 -8.44 -0.77 -2.87
CA ALA A 60 -9.26 -0.54 -1.69
C ALA A 60 -9.56 0.94 -1.45
N LYS A 61 -10.83 1.25 -1.17
CA LYS A 61 -11.32 2.59 -0.88
C LYS A 61 -12.33 2.55 0.26
N GLY A 62 -12.55 3.68 0.90
CA GLY A 62 -13.52 3.80 1.98
C GLY A 62 -12.88 3.63 3.35
N ASN A 63 -13.61 3.07 4.28
CA ASN A 63 -13.15 2.85 5.65
C ASN A 63 -13.07 1.36 6.01
N LEU A 64 -12.36 1.05 7.08
CA LEU A 64 -12.11 -0.33 7.53
C LEU A 64 -13.40 -1.10 7.87
N ALA A 65 -14.47 -0.41 8.24
CA ALA A 65 -15.74 -1.04 8.58
C ALA A 65 -16.49 -1.54 7.34
N GLN A 66 -16.42 -0.79 6.24
CA GLN A 66 -17.11 -1.09 4.98
C GLN A 66 -16.24 -1.91 4.03
N ASN A 67 -14.95 -1.63 3.98
CA ASN A 67 -13.99 -2.33 3.13
C ASN A 67 -12.72 -2.68 3.92
N PRO A 68 -12.66 -3.87 4.54
CA PRO A 68 -11.53 -4.26 5.36
C PRO A 68 -10.19 -4.30 4.62
N ALA A 69 -10.18 -4.47 3.29
CA ALA A 69 -8.95 -4.47 2.48
C ALA A 69 -8.17 -3.14 2.56
N ILE A 70 -8.84 -2.02 2.96
CA ILE A 70 -8.18 -0.73 3.20
C ILE A 70 -7.13 -0.80 4.30
N GLY A 71 -7.20 -1.81 5.19
CA GLY A 71 -6.18 -2.07 6.19
C GLY A 71 -4.77 -2.21 5.61
N TYR A 72 -4.66 -2.57 4.34
CA TYR A 72 -3.40 -2.60 3.60
C TYR A 72 -2.69 -1.24 3.59
N TYR A 73 -3.41 -0.16 3.44
CA TYR A 73 -2.86 1.19 3.47
C TYR A 73 -2.71 1.75 4.88
N LEU A 74 -3.63 1.37 5.77
CA LEU A 74 -3.64 1.87 7.13
C LEU A 74 -2.49 1.32 7.98
N ARG A 75 -1.99 0.11 7.67
CA ARG A 75 -0.92 -0.56 8.42
C ARG A 75 0.38 0.25 8.51
N ASP A 76 0.70 1.02 7.46
CA ASP A 76 1.91 1.84 7.37
C ASP A 76 1.65 3.30 7.81
N ASN A 77 0.61 3.53 8.62
CA ASN A 77 0.18 4.85 9.09
C ASN A 77 -0.04 5.87 7.95
N GLY A 78 -0.42 5.38 6.77
CA GLY A 78 -0.57 6.19 5.59
C GLY A 78 0.73 6.69 4.97
N ASN A 79 1.86 6.12 5.33
CA ASN A 79 3.12 6.40 4.69
C ASN A 79 3.14 5.82 3.27
N ILE A 80 2.86 6.68 2.29
CA ILE A 80 2.73 6.31 0.88
C ILE A 80 4.03 5.71 0.34
N LEU A 81 5.19 6.24 0.74
CA LEU A 81 6.48 5.77 0.24
C LEU A 81 6.79 4.37 0.78
N GLU A 82 6.49 4.12 2.04
CA GLU A 82 6.61 2.80 2.65
C GLU A 82 5.64 1.81 2.01
N THR A 83 4.39 2.21 1.82
CA THR A 83 3.39 1.36 1.15
C THR A 83 3.81 1.03 -0.28
N ALA A 84 4.35 2.00 -1.04
CA ALA A 84 4.84 1.77 -2.39
C ALA A 84 6.02 0.79 -2.41
N SER A 85 7.02 1.01 -1.57
CA SER A 85 8.17 0.12 -1.41
C SER A 85 7.73 -1.31 -1.07
N THR A 86 6.86 -1.45 -0.08
CA THR A 86 6.34 -2.74 0.36
C THR A 86 5.48 -3.41 -0.72
N THR A 87 4.69 -2.64 -1.46
CA THR A 87 3.89 -3.15 -2.58
C THR A 87 4.77 -3.76 -3.66
N ALA A 88 5.84 -3.06 -4.06
CA ALA A 88 6.79 -3.58 -5.03
C ALA A 88 7.50 -4.84 -4.52
N GLN A 89 7.87 -4.86 -3.25
CA GLN A 89 8.53 -6.01 -2.65
C GLN A 89 7.62 -7.24 -2.57
N ILE A 90 6.39 -7.09 -2.09
CA ILE A 90 5.45 -8.20 -1.89
C ILE A 90 4.93 -8.74 -3.21
N PHE A 91 4.49 -7.88 -4.11
CA PHE A 91 3.74 -8.30 -5.30
C PHE A 91 4.56 -8.36 -6.58
N LEU A 92 5.68 -7.62 -6.65
CA LEU A 92 6.56 -7.61 -7.82
C LEU A 92 7.92 -8.25 -7.55
N GLY A 93 8.24 -8.59 -6.29
CA GLY A 93 9.53 -9.17 -5.90
C GLY A 93 10.71 -8.19 -6.02
N MET A 94 10.45 -6.88 -6.05
CA MET A 94 11.46 -5.84 -6.27
C MET A 94 11.67 -4.99 -5.03
N GLN A 95 12.92 -4.81 -4.61
CA GLN A 95 13.29 -3.97 -3.48
C GLN A 95 13.65 -2.55 -3.95
N ILE A 96 12.64 -1.73 -4.18
CA ILE A 96 12.82 -0.37 -4.71
C ILE A 96 13.04 0.70 -3.63
N GLY A 97 13.04 0.33 -2.34
CA GLY A 97 13.11 1.27 -1.22
C GLY A 97 14.36 2.16 -1.23
N CYS A 98 15.50 1.68 -1.74
CA CYS A 98 16.72 2.48 -1.88
C CYS A 98 16.54 3.66 -2.84
N ALA A 99 15.67 3.50 -3.86
CA ALA A 99 15.38 4.55 -4.83
C ALA A 99 14.59 5.74 -4.24
N GLN A 100 14.18 5.66 -2.99
CA GLN A 100 13.59 6.80 -2.29
C GLN A 100 14.54 7.98 -2.12
N CYS A 101 15.84 7.73 -1.93
CA CYS A 101 16.82 8.76 -1.61
C CYS A 101 17.81 9.05 -2.77
N HIS A 102 18.10 8.05 -3.60
CA HIS A 102 19.04 8.12 -4.73
C HIS A 102 18.67 7.04 -5.73
N ASP A 103 19.23 7.09 -6.94
CA ASP A 103 19.05 6.00 -7.90
C ASP A 103 19.54 4.68 -7.29
N HIS A 104 18.82 3.59 -7.58
CA HIS A 104 19.10 2.29 -6.96
C HIS A 104 20.52 1.80 -7.31
N ALA A 105 21.27 1.35 -6.29
CA ALA A 105 22.69 1.05 -6.46
C ALA A 105 22.98 -0.18 -7.36
N PHE A 106 22.01 -1.11 -7.48
CA PHE A 106 22.19 -2.41 -8.16
C PHE A 106 21.14 -2.70 -9.23
N GLU A 107 20.04 -1.95 -9.24
CA GLU A 107 18.92 -2.17 -10.16
C GLU A 107 18.67 -0.91 -11.01
N GLU A 108 18.03 -1.05 -12.14
CA GLU A 108 17.75 0.07 -13.05
C GLU A 108 16.63 1.01 -12.58
N TRP A 109 16.41 1.11 -11.26
CA TRP A 109 15.41 1.99 -10.67
C TRP A 109 16.00 3.35 -10.34
N THR A 110 15.50 4.38 -11.01
CA THR A 110 15.83 5.76 -10.67
C THR A 110 14.94 6.26 -9.54
N GLN A 111 15.42 7.27 -8.80
CA GLN A 111 14.62 7.98 -7.81
C GLN A 111 13.32 8.52 -8.43
N LYS A 112 13.37 9.05 -9.65
CA LYS A 112 12.19 9.53 -10.37
C LYS A 112 11.15 8.43 -10.54
N GLN A 113 11.52 7.25 -11.02
CA GLN A 113 10.63 6.11 -11.21
C GLN A 113 9.99 5.65 -9.88
N PHE A 114 10.75 5.67 -8.78
CA PHE A 114 10.20 5.38 -7.45
C PHE A 114 9.07 6.34 -7.07
N TYR A 115 9.24 7.65 -7.28
CA TYR A 115 8.20 8.63 -6.98
C TYR A 115 7.02 8.58 -7.96
N GLU A 116 7.27 8.29 -9.24
CA GLU A 116 6.22 8.02 -10.20
C GLU A 116 5.36 6.82 -9.77
N PHE A 117 5.99 5.71 -9.40
CA PHE A 117 5.29 4.54 -8.87
C PHE A 117 4.52 4.87 -7.58
N SER A 118 5.15 5.56 -6.65
CA SER A 118 4.53 5.99 -5.39
C SER A 118 3.30 6.88 -5.61
N SER A 119 3.26 7.66 -6.70
CA SER A 119 2.13 8.53 -7.02
C SER A 119 0.85 7.74 -7.36
N TYR A 120 0.96 6.54 -7.91
CA TYR A 120 -0.18 5.65 -8.12
C TYR A 120 -0.75 5.10 -6.82
N ILE A 121 0.12 4.74 -5.88
CA ILE A 121 -0.24 4.27 -4.54
C ILE A 121 -0.84 5.44 -3.74
N GLY A 122 -0.28 6.64 -3.86
CA GLY A 122 -0.67 7.85 -3.13
C GLY A 122 -2.04 8.41 -3.46
N LYS A 123 -2.75 7.84 -4.44
CA LYS A 123 -4.16 8.16 -4.69
C LYS A 123 -5.09 7.69 -3.58
N VAL A 124 -4.60 6.87 -2.67
CA VAL A 124 -5.30 6.50 -1.44
C VAL A 124 -4.98 7.54 -0.39
N SER A 125 -5.89 8.48 -0.20
CA SER A 125 -5.76 9.55 0.79
C SER A 125 -6.01 9.01 2.21
N ILE A 126 -5.00 9.12 3.05
CA ILE A 126 -5.15 9.05 4.50
C ILE A 126 -4.99 10.48 5.04
N SER A 127 -5.79 10.86 5.99
CA SER A 127 -6.11 12.24 6.40
C SER A 127 -5.00 13.12 6.93
N ASP A 128 -3.77 12.75 6.85
CA ASP A 128 -2.70 13.56 7.41
C ASP A 128 -1.85 14.24 6.33
N ASN A 129 -2.08 15.54 6.14
CA ASN A 129 -1.32 16.43 5.25
C ASN A 129 0.21 16.41 5.49
N LYS A 130 0.67 15.80 6.59
CA LYS A 130 2.06 15.71 6.97
C LYS A 130 2.89 14.94 5.92
N TYR A 131 2.37 13.81 5.44
CA TYR A 131 3.12 12.96 4.50
C TYR A 131 3.23 13.56 3.10
N ILE A 132 2.23 14.31 2.65
CA ILE A 132 2.32 15.06 1.39
C ILE A 132 3.34 16.18 1.51
N GLY A 133 3.41 16.83 2.67
CA GLY A 133 4.45 17.79 2.96
C GLY A 133 5.84 17.16 2.86
N ASP A 134 6.00 15.92 3.33
CA ASP A 134 7.27 15.20 3.27
C ASP A 134 7.61 14.70 1.86
N ILE A 135 6.62 14.24 1.09
CA ILE A 135 6.81 13.94 -0.34
C ILE A 135 7.24 15.19 -1.09
N ARG A 136 6.56 16.33 -0.89
CA ARG A 136 6.91 17.60 -1.52
C ARG A 136 8.30 18.11 -1.13
N LYS A 137 8.75 17.88 0.12
CA LYS A 137 10.08 18.25 0.60
C LYS A 137 11.17 17.34 0.05
N ASN A 138 10.89 16.05 -0.11
CA ASN A 138 11.87 15.06 -0.56
C ASN A 138 11.97 14.99 -2.09
N ILE A 139 10.96 15.47 -2.82
CA ILE A 139 11.07 15.67 -4.27
C ILE A 139 11.92 16.89 -4.49
N LYS A 140 13.23 16.67 -4.66
CA LYS A 140 14.14 17.71 -5.05
C LYS A 140 13.73 18.27 -6.41
N SER A 141 13.57 19.59 -6.48
CA SER A 141 13.13 20.29 -7.70
C SER A 141 14.05 20.07 -8.91
N GLU A 142 15.23 19.56 -8.69
CA GLU A 142 16.24 19.24 -9.69
C GLU A 142 15.92 17.99 -10.53
N PHE A 143 15.00 17.10 -10.08
CA PHE A 143 14.62 15.89 -10.81
C PHE A 143 13.47 16.08 -11.80
N PHE A 144 12.81 17.22 -11.75
CA PHE A 144 11.66 17.51 -12.61
C PHE A 144 11.95 18.69 -13.52
N THR A 145 11.62 18.56 -14.79
CA THR A 145 11.52 19.73 -15.68
C THR A 145 10.41 20.65 -15.14
N PRO A 146 10.44 21.95 -15.46
CA PRO A 146 9.41 22.88 -15.03
C PRO A 146 7.99 22.44 -15.38
N ARG A 147 7.82 21.74 -16.51
CA ARG A 147 6.53 21.19 -16.98
C ARG A 147 6.08 20.01 -16.14
N GLU A 148 6.98 19.09 -15.81
CA GLU A 148 6.68 17.93 -14.97
C GLU A 148 6.34 18.36 -13.55
N LYS A 149 7.05 19.37 -13.02
CA LYS A 149 6.77 19.96 -11.72
C LYS A 149 5.36 20.58 -11.68
N GLN A 150 4.96 21.28 -12.74
CA GLN A 150 3.63 21.87 -12.84
C GLN A 150 2.55 20.80 -12.92
N ILE A 151 2.76 19.73 -13.70
CA ILE A 151 1.85 18.59 -13.78
C ILE A 151 1.76 17.89 -12.41
N PHE A 152 2.88 17.66 -11.75
CA PHE A 152 2.92 17.06 -10.42
C PHE A 152 2.13 17.89 -9.40
N GLU A 153 2.34 19.20 -9.35
CA GLU A 153 1.59 20.12 -8.48
C GLU A 153 0.09 20.12 -8.80
N GLN A 154 -0.29 20.08 -10.07
CA GLN A 154 -1.70 19.97 -10.47
C GLN A 154 -2.32 18.66 -10.02
N VAL A 155 -1.61 17.53 -10.19
CA VAL A 155 -2.07 16.20 -9.73
C VAL A 155 -2.20 16.19 -8.21
N MET A 156 -1.20 16.69 -7.48
CA MET A 156 -1.22 16.74 -6.01
C MET A 156 -2.28 17.67 -5.45
N ASN A 157 -2.65 18.73 -6.18
CA ASN A 157 -3.72 19.65 -5.77
C ASN A 157 -5.11 19.16 -6.20
N ALA A 158 -5.20 18.33 -7.24
CA ALA A 158 -6.47 17.75 -7.71
C ALA A 158 -6.91 16.51 -6.92
N ILE A 159 -6.04 15.96 -6.05
CA ILE A 159 -6.42 14.86 -5.16
C ILE A 159 -7.28 15.46 -4.03
N PRO A 160 -8.58 15.18 -3.96
CA PRO A 160 -9.42 15.73 -2.90
C PRO A 160 -9.05 15.04 -1.58
N PHE A 161 -8.33 15.77 -0.72
CA PHE A 161 -8.04 15.35 0.64
C PHE A 161 -9.21 15.67 1.54
N ASN A 162 -10.12 14.75 1.70
CA ASN A 162 -11.15 14.87 2.71
C ASN A 162 -11.24 13.55 3.49
N VAL A 163 -10.59 13.52 4.66
CA VAL A 163 -10.55 12.35 5.54
C VAL A 163 -11.36 12.60 6.80
N LYS A 164 -12.38 13.40 6.72
CA LYS A 164 -13.36 13.46 7.81
C LYS A 164 -14.17 12.17 7.97
N ASP A 165 -14.07 11.22 7.03
CA ASP A 165 -14.92 10.04 6.98
C ASP A 165 -14.33 8.75 7.60
N VAL A 166 -13.16 8.82 8.26
CA VAL A 166 -12.55 7.63 8.91
C VAL A 166 -12.99 7.46 10.36
N ASN A 167 -13.64 8.45 10.97
CA ASN A 167 -13.98 8.45 12.42
C ASN A 167 -15.49 8.43 12.71
N THR A 168 -16.32 7.89 11.86
CA THR A 168 -17.73 7.62 12.21
C THR A 168 -18.12 6.18 11.88
#